data_07ce2f022f970a3e9cc905dc02a2789a
#
_entry.id   07ce2f022f970a3e9cc905dc02a2789a
#
_cell.length_a   1.000
_cell.length_b   1.000
_cell.length_c   1.000
_cell.angle_alpha   90.00
_cell.angle_beta   90.00
_cell.angle_gamma   90.00
#
_symmetry.space_group_name_H-M   'P 1'
#
loop_
_entity.id
_entity.type
_entity.pdbx_description
1 polymer ?
#
loop_
_entity_poly.entity_id
_entity_poly.type
_entity_poly.pdbx_seq_one_letter_code
_entity_poly.pdbx_strand_id
1 'polypeptide(L)'
;MKKLDKLILAIDSDNFNDIQNLINELCPPIKIVKIGPISFLNNYQKIIEFINAKNISIMFDFKFFDIPNTMSSSINFMFSNNIKIFTIHALSGEKAIKQVKKNLVSKEQELEQKSPKMFAVTILTSFDQNDLYSLNFKGDISDNVLNLAEKSIKSGVDGLVCSGDEIDLIRKNFGDDVEILVPGVRFNTQLDDQSRVISPREAID
;
A
#
# COMPACT_ATOMS: atom_id res chain seq x y z
N MET A 1 -17.82 -6.61 7.32
CA MET A 1 -17.10 -5.32 7.57
C MET A 1 -18.02 -4.16 7.22
N LYS A 2 -18.05 -3.09 8.04
CA LYS A 2 -18.78 -1.86 7.63
C LYS A 2 -18.04 -1.27 6.42
N LYS A 3 -18.79 -0.69 5.45
CA LYS A 3 -18.19 -0.09 4.23
C LYS A 3 -17.03 0.89 4.53
N LEU A 4 -17.15 1.68 5.59
CA LEU A 4 -16.11 2.63 6.04
C LEU A 4 -14.82 1.96 6.55
N ASP A 5 -14.87 0.71 7.00
CA ASP A 5 -13.68 -0.02 7.43
C ASP A 5 -12.77 -0.41 6.25
N LYS A 6 -13.26 -0.27 5.02
CA LYS A 6 -12.50 -0.49 3.79
C LYS A 6 -11.78 0.77 3.27
N LEU A 7 -12.04 1.94 3.88
CA LEU A 7 -11.45 3.21 3.43
C LEU A 7 -10.14 3.50 4.17
N ILE A 8 -9.17 3.99 3.41
CA ILE A 8 -7.89 4.50 3.91
C ILE A 8 -7.77 5.96 3.48
N LEU A 9 -7.58 6.87 4.43
CA LEU A 9 -7.39 8.29 4.15
C LEU A 9 -5.96 8.54 3.68
N ALA A 10 -5.77 8.98 2.45
CA ALA A 10 -4.47 9.37 1.93
C ALA A 10 -4.09 10.79 2.43
N ILE A 11 -2.91 10.91 3.02
CA ILE A 11 -2.36 12.18 3.49
C ILE A 11 -1.14 12.52 2.63
N ASP A 12 -1.32 13.46 1.71
CA ASP A 12 -0.30 13.86 0.75
C ASP A 12 -0.04 15.39 0.87
N SER A 13 0.22 15.89 2.10
CA SER A 13 0.59 17.26 2.40
C SER A 13 1.93 17.30 3.15
N ASP A 14 2.72 18.35 2.91
CA ASP A 14 3.94 18.66 3.66
C ASP A 14 3.69 19.57 4.85
N ASN A 15 2.48 20.14 4.96
CA ASN A 15 2.07 21.02 6.04
C ASN A 15 1.38 20.22 7.16
N PHE A 16 1.99 20.21 8.34
CA PHE A 16 1.47 19.45 9.48
C PHE A 16 0.08 19.95 9.97
N ASN A 17 -0.20 21.24 9.88
CA ASN A 17 -1.51 21.76 10.31
C ASN A 17 -2.63 21.26 9.37
N ASP A 18 -2.38 21.20 8.07
CA ASP A 18 -3.35 20.67 7.11
C ASP A 18 -3.61 19.18 7.37
N ILE A 19 -2.56 18.43 7.68
CA ILE A 19 -2.65 17.01 8.08
C ILE A 19 -3.51 16.85 9.33
N GLN A 20 -3.27 17.67 10.37
CA GLN A 20 -4.05 17.64 11.61
C GLN A 20 -5.53 17.94 11.36
N ASN A 21 -5.83 18.98 10.58
CA ASN A 21 -7.20 19.38 10.25
C ASN A 21 -7.92 18.24 9.52
N LEU A 22 -7.31 17.67 8.49
CA LEU A 22 -7.87 16.57 7.70
C LEU A 22 -8.17 15.33 8.58
N ILE A 23 -7.23 14.95 9.44
CA ILE A 23 -7.42 13.83 10.36
C ILE A 23 -8.52 14.14 11.39
N ASN A 24 -8.56 15.34 11.94
CA ASN A 24 -9.59 15.73 12.92
C ASN A 24 -10.99 15.72 12.31
N GLU A 25 -11.12 16.07 11.04
CA GLU A 25 -12.40 16.12 10.34
C GLU A 25 -12.90 14.71 9.96
N LEU A 26 -12.00 13.85 9.46
CA LEU A 26 -12.38 12.58 8.85
C LEU A 26 -12.16 11.34 9.73
N CYS A 27 -11.45 11.45 10.83
CA CYS A 27 -11.18 10.33 11.74
C CYS A 27 -11.70 10.63 13.16
N PRO A 28 -12.60 9.82 13.77
CA PRO A 28 -13.37 8.77 13.14
C PRO A 28 -14.45 9.34 12.21
N PRO A 29 -14.98 8.65 11.21
CA PRO A 29 -15.13 7.19 11.16
C PRO A 29 -14.03 6.42 10.42
N ILE A 30 -13.13 7.11 9.69
CA ILE A 30 -12.00 6.43 9.03
C ILE A 30 -10.96 6.02 10.09
N LYS A 31 -10.47 4.79 10.00
CA LYS A 31 -9.60 4.18 11.03
C LYS A 31 -8.16 4.02 10.60
N ILE A 32 -7.87 4.21 9.33
CA ILE A 32 -6.53 4.02 8.74
C ILE A 32 -6.17 5.24 7.93
N VAL A 33 -4.98 5.76 8.14
CA VAL A 33 -4.39 6.83 7.33
C VAL A 33 -3.17 6.32 6.59
N LYS A 34 -3.03 6.71 5.32
CA LYS A 34 -1.86 6.42 4.49
C LYS A 34 -0.89 7.59 4.56
N ILE A 35 0.35 7.29 4.96
CA ILE A 35 1.48 8.21 4.94
C ILE A 35 2.43 7.81 3.81
N GLY A 36 2.69 8.73 2.90
CA GLY A 36 3.69 8.58 1.84
C GLY A 36 4.91 9.48 2.04
N PRO A 37 5.85 9.51 1.08
CA PRO A 37 7.09 10.30 1.17
C PRO A 37 6.87 11.78 1.46
N ILE A 38 5.88 12.42 0.83
CA ILE A 38 5.63 13.87 0.96
C ILE A 38 5.42 14.27 2.42
N SER A 39 4.46 13.66 3.08
CA SER A 39 4.13 13.97 4.47
C SER A 39 5.20 13.48 5.44
N PHE A 40 5.79 12.32 5.17
CA PHE A 40 6.76 11.70 6.06
C PHE A 40 8.08 12.48 6.14
N LEU A 41 8.69 12.83 5.01
CA LEU A 41 10.03 13.43 4.98
C LEU A 41 10.10 14.77 5.73
N ASN A 42 9.01 15.51 5.74
CA ASN A 42 8.98 16.84 6.38
C ASN A 42 8.56 16.78 7.87
N ASN A 43 7.76 15.79 8.28
CA ASN A 43 7.08 15.85 9.56
C ASN A 43 6.93 14.48 10.28
N TYR A 44 7.72 13.46 9.97
CA TYR A 44 7.44 12.07 10.35
C TYR A 44 7.18 11.86 11.85
N GLN A 45 7.98 12.44 12.72
CA GLN A 45 7.82 12.26 14.17
C GLN A 45 6.48 12.83 14.66
N LYS A 46 6.19 14.09 14.29
CA LYS A 46 4.94 14.76 14.69
C LYS A 46 3.71 14.04 14.17
N ILE A 47 3.77 13.54 12.92
CA ILE A 47 2.65 12.83 12.29
C ILE A 47 2.39 11.51 13.01
N ILE A 48 3.43 10.70 13.25
CA ILE A 48 3.30 9.40 13.88
C ILE A 48 2.78 9.55 15.32
N GLU A 49 3.35 10.48 16.10
CA GLU A 49 2.91 10.78 17.46
C GLU A 49 1.43 11.21 17.50
N PHE A 50 1.05 12.11 16.59
CA PHE A 50 -0.33 12.62 16.51
C PHE A 50 -1.34 11.51 16.16
N ILE A 51 -1.03 10.67 15.17
CA ILE A 51 -1.89 9.57 14.73
C ILE A 51 -2.01 8.52 15.83
N ASN A 52 -0.90 8.14 16.47
CA ASN A 52 -0.88 7.17 17.57
C ASN A 52 -1.68 7.67 18.78
N ALA A 53 -1.57 8.95 19.14
CA ALA A 53 -2.35 9.56 20.22
C ALA A 53 -3.87 9.48 20.00
N LYS A 54 -4.30 9.38 18.73
CA LYS A 54 -5.71 9.22 18.35
C LYS A 54 -6.16 7.76 18.18
N ASN A 55 -5.28 6.80 18.40
CA ASN A 55 -5.53 5.37 18.15
C ASN A 55 -5.96 5.06 16.69
N ILE A 56 -5.42 5.81 15.72
CA ILE A 56 -5.63 5.58 14.29
C ILE A 56 -4.50 4.68 13.79
N SER A 57 -4.80 3.76 12.90
CA SER A 57 -3.81 2.87 12.29
C SER A 57 -3.08 3.58 11.14
N ILE A 58 -1.81 3.23 10.95
CA ILE A 58 -0.99 3.80 9.88
C ILE A 58 -0.77 2.76 8.78
N MET A 59 -1.00 3.17 7.55
CA MET A 59 -0.49 2.54 6.35
C MET A 59 0.72 3.31 5.84
N PHE A 60 1.86 2.63 5.70
CA PHE A 60 3.14 3.21 5.30
C PHE A 60 3.38 2.93 3.81
N ASP A 61 3.13 3.92 2.95
CA ASP A 61 3.13 3.75 1.49
C ASP A 61 4.43 4.28 0.86
N PHE A 62 5.51 3.53 1.02
CA PHE A 62 6.84 3.86 0.50
C PHE A 62 7.26 2.99 -0.69
N LYS A 63 6.44 1.98 -1.03
CA LYS A 63 6.73 1.06 -2.13
C LYS A 63 8.18 0.58 -2.11
N PHE A 64 8.62 0.06 -0.94
CA PHE A 64 10.01 -0.36 -0.75
C PHE A 64 10.53 -1.17 -1.92
N PHE A 65 11.62 -0.70 -2.50
CA PHE A 65 12.29 -1.31 -3.63
C PHE A 65 13.80 -1.18 -3.44
N ASP A 66 14.39 -2.17 -2.79
CA ASP A 66 15.80 -2.16 -2.43
C ASP A 66 16.31 -3.61 -2.32
N ILE A 67 17.59 -3.78 -2.02
CA ILE A 67 18.16 -5.09 -1.74
C ILE A 67 17.51 -5.73 -0.50
N PRO A 68 17.48 -7.08 -0.42
CA PRO A 68 16.76 -7.79 0.63
C PRO A 68 17.09 -7.37 2.06
N ASN A 69 18.38 -7.09 2.36
CA ASN A 69 18.79 -6.70 3.71
C ASN A 69 18.27 -5.32 4.11
N THR A 70 18.30 -4.34 3.21
CA THR A 70 17.78 -2.99 3.45
C THR A 70 16.29 -3.04 3.72
N MET A 71 15.53 -3.74 2.86
CA MET A 71 14.08 -3.91 3.03
C MET A 71 13.75 -4.60 4.36
N SER A 72 14.50 -5.65 4.70
CA SER A 72 14.30 -6.38 5.95
C SER A 72 14.61 -5.53 7.19
N SER A 73 15.63 -4.69 7.15
CA SER A 73 15.99 -3.81 8.27
C SER A 73 14.93 -2.74 8.54
N SER A 74 14.23 -2.29 7.50
CA SER A 74 13.15 -1.30 7.60
C SER A 74 11.95 -1.79 8.43
N ILE A 75 11.79 -3.10 8.59
CA ILE A 75 10.71 -3.71 9.39
C ILE A 75 10.76 -3.24 10.85
N ASN A 76 11.96 -3.05 11.41
CA ASN A 76 12.09 -2.59 12.81
C ASN A 76 11.38 -1.27 13.04
N PHE A 77 11.48 -0.33 12.08
CA PHE A 77 10.76 0.93 12.14
C PHE A 77 9.24 0.72 12.21
N MET A 78 8.72 -0.24 11.46
CA MET A 78 7.28 -0.49 11.39
C MET A 78 6.72 -1.01 12.71
N PHE A 79 7.41 -1.94 13.37
CA PHE A 79 7.01 -2.44 14.69
C PHE A 79 7.11 -1.34 15.76
N SER A 80 8.20 -0.57 15.77
CA SER A 80 8.42 0.50 16.75
C SER A 80 7.40 1.66 16.64
N ASN A 81 6.77 1.84 15.48
CA ASN A 81 5.85 2.94 15.21
C ASN A 81 4.40 2.49 14.97
N ASN A 82 4.05 1.26 15.35
CA ASN A 82 2.69 0.72 15.25
C ASN A 82 2.09 0.80 13.83
N ILE A 83 2.92 0.60 12.81
CA ILE A 83 2.46 0.53 11.41
C ILE A 83 1.67 -0.77 11.22
N LYS A 84 0.49 -0.68 10.62
CA LYS A 84 -0.39 -1.85 10.39
C LYS A 84 -0.31 -2.41 8.97
N ILE A 85 0.01 -1.55 8.01
CA ILE A 85 0.14 -1.92 6.60
C ILE A 85 1.37 -1.20 6.05
N PHE A 86 2.11 -1.85 5.18
CA PHE A 86 3.15 -1.19 4.39
C PHE A 86 3.20 -1.75 2.97
N THR A 87 3.77 -0.97 2.05
CA THR A 87 3.90 -1.37 0.65
C THR A 87 5.35 -1.67 0.27
N ILE A 88 5.51 -2.72 -0.53
CA ILE A 88 6.75 -3.03 -1.26
C ILE A 88 6.44 -3.02 -2.75
N HIS A 89 7.44 -2.86 -3.60
CA HIS A 89 7.25 -3.02 -5.04
C HIS A 89 7.51 -4.47 -5.46
N ALA A 90 6.59 -5.06 -6.23
CA ALA A 90 6.73 -6.46 -6.70
C ALA A 90 8.01 -6.69 -7.53
N LEU A 91 8.50 -5.65 -8.22
CA LEU A 91 9.76 -5.69 -8.96
C LEU A 91 11.01 -5.89 -8.08
N SER A 92 10.92 -5.77 -6.75
CA SER A 92 12.02 -6.15 -5.86
C SER A 92 12.33 -7.65 -5.90
N GLY A 93 11.41 -8.44 -6.46
CA GLY A 93 11.58 -9.85 -6.77
C GLY A 93 11.33 -10.78 -5.59
N GLU A 94 11.10 -12.05 -5.92
CA GLU A 94 10.69 -13.06 -4.94
C GLU A 94 11.66 -13.22 -3.77
N LYS A 95 12.97 -13.13 -4.04
CA LYS A 95 14.01 -13.31 -3.00
C LYS A 95 13.88 -12.24 -1.91
N ALA A 96 13.68 -10.98 -2.31
CA ALA A 96 13.55 -9.87 -1.36
C ALA A 96 12.23 -9.99 -0.58
N ILE A 97 11.12 -10.27 -1.26
CA ILE A 97 9.80 -10.42 -0.65
C ILE A 97 9.79 -11.56 0.39
N LYS A 98 10.30 -12.74 0.02
CA LYS A 98 10.41 -13.89 0.92
C LYS A 98 11.27 -13.60 2.15
N GLN A 99 12.37 -12.86 1.98
CA GLN A 99 13.22 -12.49 3.11
C GLN A 99 12.51 -11.51 4.04
N VAL A 100 11.83 -10.50 3.51
CA VAL A 100 11.01 -9.56 4.31
C VAL A 100 9.94 -10.33 5.08
N LYS A 101 9.19 -11.23 4.42
CA LYS A 101 8.15 -12.05 5.09
C LYS A 101 8.72 -12.91 6.20
N LYS A 102 9.85 -13.58 5.96
CA LYS A 102 10.53 -14.38 6.99
C LYS A 102 10.88 -13.55 8.22
N ASN A 103 11.40 -12.34 8.00
CA ASN A 103 11.77 -11.45 9.11
C ASN A 103 10.56 -10.90 9.84
N LEU A 104 9.44 -10.61 9.14
CA LEU A 104 8.17 -10.23 9.77
C LEU A 104 7.69 -11.32 10.73
N VAL A 105 7.67 -12.58 10.29
CA VAL A 105 7.25 -13.72 11.12
C VAL A 105 8.17 -13.89 12.33
N SER A 106 9.49 -13.78 12.14
CA SER A 106 10.45 -13.87 13.25
C SER A 106 10.25 -12.75 14.28
N LYS A 107 10.02 -11.52 13.82
CA LYS A 107 9.79 -10.38 14.71
C LYS A 107 8.45 -10.45 15.42
N GLU A 108 7.40 -10.92 14.79
CA GLU A 108 6.11 -11.16 15.40
C GLU A 108 6.22 -12.10 16.60
N GLN A 109 7.01 -13.18 16.44
CA GLN A 109 7.28 -14.14 17.53
C GLN A 109 8.18 -13.56 18.62
N GLU A 110 9.24 -12.81 18.24
CA GLU A 110 10.17 -12.19 19.19
C GLU A 110 9.50 -11.14 20.09
N LEU A 111 8.62 -10.31 19.48
CA LEU A 111 8.01 -9.17 20.14
C LEU A 111 6.61 -9.46 20.71
N GLU A 112 6.06 -10.65 20.46
CA GLU A 112 4.67 -11.01 20.77
C GLU A 112 3.66 -9.96 20.24
N GLN A 113 4.00 -9.32 19.12
CA GLN A 113 3.24 -8.25 18.51
C GLN A 113 2.87 -8.61 17.07
N LYS A 114 1.58 -8.49 16.71
CA LYS A 114 1.12 -8.77 15.36
C LYS A 114 1.91 -7.99 14.31
N SER A 115 2.44 -8.69 13.32
CA SER A 115 3.18 -8.09 12.22
C SER A 115 2.30 -7.17 11.36
N PRO A 116 2.87 -6.10 10.80
CA PRO A 116 2.20 -5.32 9.78
C PRO A 116 1.94 -6.15 8.53
N LYS A 117 0.82 -5.90 7.87
CA LYS A 117 0.51 -6.52 6.58
C LYS A 117 1.39 -5.95 5.48
N MET A 118 1.94 -6.84 4.66
CA MET A 118 2.79 -6.51 3.53
C MET A 118 2.01 -6.56 2.22
N PHE A 119 1.86 -5.43 1.55
CA PHE A 119 1.18 -5.32 0.27
C PHE A 119 2.18 -5.07 -0.86
N ALA A 120 2.11 -5.87 -1.94
CA ALA A 120 2.95 -5.68 -3.11
C ALA A 120 2.27 -4.80 -4.16
N VAL A 121 2.95 -3.74 -4.56
CA VAL A 121 2.54 -2.89 -5.69
C VAL A 121 2.96 -3.58 -6.98
N THR A 122 2.02 -3.82 -7.88
CA THR A 122 2.26 -4.48 -9.17
C THR A 122 2.81 -3.48 -10.20
N ILE A 123 1.94 -2.92 -11.04
CA ILE A 123 2.28 -1.83 -11.96
C ILE A 123 1.70 -0.54 -11.41
N LEU A 124 2.48 0.55 -11.44
CA LEU A 124 2.02 1.85 -10.98
C LEU A 124 0.81 2.31 -11.80
N THR A 125 -0.20 2.84 -11.13
CA THR A 125 -1.44 3.31 -11.79
C THR A 125 -1.23 4.54 -12.68
N SER A 126 -0.08 5.19 -12.59
CA SER A 126 0.36 6.27 -13.48
C SER A 126 0.90 5.75 -14.83
N PHE A 127 1.27 4.46 -14.92
CA PHE A 127 1.84 3.89 -16.14
C PHE A 127 0.76 3.56 -17.15
N ASP A 128 1.03 3.90 -18.41
CA ASP A 128 0.32 3.39 -19.57
C ASP A 128 1.11 2.29 -20.30
N GLN A 129 0.59 1.78 -21.41
CA GLN A 129 1.23 0.72 -22.18
C GLN A 129 2.57 1.15 -22.80
N ASN A 130 2.70 2.43 -23.18
CA ASN A 130 3.93 2.95 -23.76
C ASN A 130 5.04 3.06 -22.71
N ASP A 131 4.68 3.38 -21.47
CA ASP A 131 5.65 3.38 -20.36
C ASP A 131 6.23 1.99 -20.16
N LEU A 132 5.40 0.93 -20.19
CA LEU A 132 5.88 -0.44 -20.06
C LEU A 132 6.83 -0.81 -21.21
N TYR A 133 6.47 -0.47 -22.45
CA TYR A 133 7.33 -0.75 -23.59
C TYR A 133 8.65 0.01 -23.53
N SER A 134 8.64 1.27 -23.08
CA SER A 134 9.86 2.06 -22.89
C SER A 134 10.84 1.44 -21.87
N LEU A 135 10.29 0.72 -20.89
CA LEU A 135 11.05 -0.03 -19.89
C LEU A 135 11.35 -1.47 -20.31
N ASN A 136 11.11 -1.83 -21.58
CA ASN A 136 11.30 -3.17 -22.14
C ASN A 136 10.47 -4.29 -21.48
N PHE A 137 9.33 -3.98 -20.88
CA PHE A 137 8.38 -4.99 -20.49
C PHE A 137 7.76 -5.65 -21.72
N LYS A 138 7.55 -6.96 -21.67
CA LYS A 138 6.87 -7.72 -22.72
C LYS A 138 5.41 -7.93 -22.33
N GLY A 139 4.52 -8.01 -23.32
CA GLY A 139 3.10 -8.18 -23.09
C GLY A 139 2.40 -6.88 -22.71
N ASP A 140 1.14 -6.98 -22.41
CA ASP A 140 0.34 -5.83 -21.98
C ASP A 140 0.42 -5.58 -20.45
N ILE A 141 -0.28 -4.54 -19.99
CA ILE A 141 -0.34 -4.19 -18.57
C ILE A 141 -0.91 -5.36 -17.77
N SER A 142 -1.97 -5.99 -18.25
CA SER A 142 -2.67 -7.08 -17.55
C SER A 142 -1.78 -8.30 -17.38
N ASP A 143 -1.02 -8.69 -18.42
CA ASP A 143 -0.05 -9.78 -18.36
C ASP A 143 1.02 -9.52 -17.28
N ASN A 144 1.54 -8.30 -17.25
CA ASN A 144 2.57 -7.91 -16.29
C ASN A 144 2.02 -7.84 -14.86
N VAL A 145 0.82 -7.32 -14.68
CA VAL A 145 0.14 -7.31 -13.38
C VAL A 145 -0.06 -8.73 -12.86
N LEU A 146 -0.58 -9.65 -13.68
CA LEU A 146 -0.77 -11.06 -13.29
C LEU A 146 0.54 -11.74 -12.92
N ASN A 147 1.59 -11.56 -13.72
CA ASN A 147 2.90 -12.16 -13.43
C ASN A 147 3.51 -11.64 -12.12
N LEU A 148 3.42 -10.33 -11.86
CA LEU A 148 3.89 -9.72 -10.63
C LEU A 148 3.04 -10.12 -9.42
N ALA A 149 1.73 -10.21 -9.59
CA ALA A 149 0.79 -10.66 -8.57
C ALA A 149 1.08 -12.10 -8.15
N GLU A 150 1.18 -13.02 -9.11
CA GLU A 150 1.47 -14.44 -8.85
C GLU A 150 2.76 -14.62 -8.05
N LYS A 151 3.85 -13.99 -8.49
CA LYS A 151 5.16 -14.06 -7.81
C LYS A 151 5.10 -13.48 -6.41
N SER A 152 4.38 -12.38 -6.22
CA SER A 152 4.23 -11.73 -4.92
C SER A 152 3.43 -12.60 -3.95
N ILE A 153 2.30 -13.16 -4.38
CA ILE A 153 1.46 -14.07 -3.59
C ILE A 153 2.25 -15.31 -3.17
N LYS A 154 2.95 -15.96 -4.13
CA LYS A 154 3.84 -17.11 -3.84
C LYS A 154 5.00 -16.77 -2.90
N SER A 155 5.33 -15.49 -2.78
CA SER A 155 6.37 -15.00 -1.87
C SER A 155 5.85 -14.61 -0.50
N GLY A 156 4.53 -14.67 -0.27
CA GLY A 156 3.89 -14.54 1.02
C GLY A 156 3.43 -13.12 1.37
N VAL A 157 3.11 -12.27 0.38
CA VAL A 157 2.44 -11.00 0.66
C VAL A 157 1.02 -11.23 1.19
N ASP A 158 0.54 -10.30 1.98
CA ASP A 158 -0.81 -10.35 2.54
C ASP A 158 -1.84 -9.74 1.59
N GLY A 159 -1.40 -8.94 0.62
CA GLY A 159 -2.25 -8.32 -0.37
C GLY A 159 -1.49 -7.69 -1.53
N LEU A 160 -2.25 -7.18 -2.48
CA LEU A 160 -1.76 -6.52 -3.70
C LEU A 160 -2.28 -5.08 -3.77
N VAL A 161 -1.48 -4.21 -4.38
CA VAL A 161 -1.90 -2.87 -4.80
C VAL A 161 -1.99 -2.87 -6.32
N CYS A 162 -3.17 -2.60 -6.85
CA CYS A 162 -3.45 -2.57 -8.29
C CYS A 162 -4.50 -1.49 -8.62
N SER A 163 -4.72 -1.20 -9.91
CA SER A 163 -5.80 -0.30 -10.30
C SER A 163 -7.19 -0.92 -10.14
N GLY A 164 -8.23 -0.08 -10.17
CA GLY A 164 -9.61 -0.56 -10.18
C GLY A 164 -9.93 -1.49 -11.35
N ASP A 165 -9.37 -1.20 -12.52
CA ASP A 165 -9.56 -1.98 -13.76
C ASP A 165 -9.02 -3.42 -13.66
N GLU A 166 -8.13 -3.68 -12.71
CA GLU A 166 -7.45 -4.97 -12.55
C GLU A 166 -8.09 -5.86 -11.45
N ILE A 167 -9.08 -5.36 -10.71
CA ILE A 167 -9.72 -6.09 -9.61
C ILE A 167 -10.28 -7.42 -10.09
N ASP A 168 -11.14 -7.40 -11.12
CA ASP A 168 -11.79 -8.59 -11.65
C ASP A 168 -10.77 -9.59 -12.20
N LEU A 169 -9.72 -9.09 -12.84
CA LEU A 169 -8.63 -9.90 -13.36
C LEU A 169 -7.91 -10.64 -12.23
N ILE A 170 -7.59 -9.96 -11.14
CA ILE A 170 -6.93 -10.54 -9.97
C ILE A 170 -7.86 -11.53 -9.27
N ARG A 171 -9.13 -11.18 -9.06
CA ARG A 171 -10.12 -12.07 -8.44
C ARG A 171 -10.32 -13.37 -9.22
N LYS A 172 -10.43 -13.27 -10.55
CA LYS A 172 -10.58 -14.43 -11.43
C LYS A 172 -9.40 -15.40 -11.35
N ASN A 173 -8.18 -14.89 -11.19
CA ASN A 173 -6.97 -15.71 -11.23
C ASN A 173 -6.51 -16.19 -9.84
N PHE A 174 -6.77 -15.43 -8.76
CA PHE A 174 -6.23 -15.71 -7.43
C PHE A 174 -7.30 -15.83 -6.34
N GLY A 175 -8.59 -15.66 -6.67
CA GLY A 175 -9.69 -15.80 -5.72
C GLY A 175 -9.81 -14.63 -4.74
N ASP A 176 -10.57 -14.84 -3.67
CA ASP A 176 -10.92 -13.82 -2.69
C ASP A 176 -9.99 -13.77 -1.47
N ASP A 177 -9.09 -14.73 -1.33
CA ASP A 177 -8.18 -14.83 -0.18
C ASP A 177 -7.10 -13.75 -0.18
N VAL A 178 -6.77 -13.19 -1.34
CA VAL A 178 -5.80 -12.11 -1.49
C VAL A 178 -6.49 -10.76 -1.22
N GLU A 179 -5.98 -10.00 -0.28
CA GLU A 179 -6.48 -8.64 -0.05
C GLU A 179 -6.05 -7.71 -1.21
N ILE A 180 -6.97 -6.85 -1.66
CA ILE A 180 -6.70 -5.88 -2.72
C ILE A 180 -6.82 -4.47 -2.14
N LEU A 181 -5.84 -3.63 -2.43
CA LEU A 181 -5.83 -2.21 -2.14
C LEU A 181 -5.80 -1.42 -3.46
N VAL A 182 -6.79 -0.56 -3.64
CA VAL A 182 -6.94 0.25 -4.84
C VAL A 182 -6.63 1.71 -4.54
N PRO A 183 -5.56 2.27 -5.09
CA PRO A 183 -5.31 3.72 -5.04
C PRO A 183 -6.19 4.45 -6.07
N GLY A 184 -6.19 5.78 -6.04
CA GLY A 184 -6.90 6.57 -7.05
C GLY A 184 -8.42 6.60 -6.88
N VAL A 185 -8.92 6.26 -5.68
CA VAL A 185 -10.36 6.37 -5.39
C VAL A 185 -10.72 7.84 -5.22
N ARG A 186 -11.66 8.37 -6.04
CA ARG A 186 -12.07 9.78 -6.05
C ARG A 186 -13.60 9.90 -6.13
N PHE A 187 -14.15 10.94 -5.49
CA PHE A 187 -15.57 11.30 -5.64
C PHE A 187 -15.83 12.05 -6.95
N ASN A 188 -14.85 12.78 -7.45
CA ASN A 188 -14.93 13.52 -8.71
C ASN A 188 -13.85 13.01 -9.66
N THR A 189 -14.19 12.95 -10.96
CA THR A 189 -13.32 12.46 -12.03
C THR A 189 -12.26 13.48 -12.49
N GLN A 190 -11.87 14.45 -11.66
CA GLN A 190 -10.74 15.31 -12.00
C GLN A 190 -9.46 14.47 -12.04
N LEU A 191 -8.86 14.40 -13.21
CA LEU A 191 -7.61 13.70 -13.46
C LEU A 191 -6.45 14.55 -12.92
N ASP A 192 -5.87 14.06 -11.82
CA ASP A 192 -4.55 14.52 -11.38
C ASP A 192 -3.46 13.69 -12.11
N ASP A 193 -2.42 13.30 -11.41
CA ASP A 193 -1.33 12.41 -11.86
C ASP A 193 -1.72 10.92 -12.00
N GLN A 194 -2.97 10.56 -11.65
CA GLN A 194 -3.49 9.21 -11.76
C GLN A 194 -4.26 9.03 -13.08
N SER A 195 -3.75 8.21 -13.98
CA SER A 195 -4.40 7.92 -15.26
C SER A 195 -5.59 6.95 -15.14
N ARG A 196 -5.69 6.21 -14.05
CA ARG A 196 -6.72 5.19 -13.78
C ARG A 196 -7.37 5.45 -12.42
N VAL A 197 -8.57 6.04 -12.41
CA VAL A 197 -9.34 6.41 -11.21
C VAL A 197 -10.65 5.62 -11.13
N ILE A 198 -11.11 5.36 -9.92
CA ILE A 198 -12.34 4.62 -9.64
C ILE A 198 -13.15 5.37 -8.57
N SER A 199 -14.48 5.27 -8.62
CA SER A 199 -15.32 5.82 -7.55
C SER A 199 -15.28 4.96 -6.29
N PRO A 200 -15.56 5.53 -5.09
CA PRO A 200 -15.63 4.75 -3.85
C PRO A 200 -16.66 3.63 -3.89
N ARG A 201 -17.75 3.81 -4.64
CA ARG A 201 -18.80 2.79 -4.78
C ARG A 201 -18.30 1.59 -5.56
N GLU A 202 -17.71 1.82 -6.72
CA GLU A 202 -17.14 0.77 -7.58
C GLU A 202 -15.99 0.02 -6.88
N ALA A 203 -15.20 0.71 -6.04
CA ALA A 203 -14.10 0.09 -5.30
C ALA A 203 -14.58 -0.83 -4.15
N ILE A 204 -15.83 -0.68 -3.68
CA ILE A 204 -16.36 -1.43 -2.52
C ILE A 204 -17.28 -2.58 -2.94
N ASP A 205 -18.02 -2.39 -4.02
CA ASP A 205 -18.97 -3.37 -4.55
C ASP A 205 -18.24 -4.53 -5.24
#